data_e4219186ed3cb1209dcb59ce8e651dd0
#
_entry.id   e4219186ed3cb1209dcb59ce8e651dd0
#
_cell.length_a   1.000
_cell.length_b   1.000
_cell.length_c   1.000
_cell.angle_alpha   90.00
_cell.angle_beta   90.00
_cell.angle_gamma   90.00
#
_symmetry.space_group_name_H-M   'P 1'
#
loop_
_entity.id
_entity.type
_entity.pdbx_description
1 polymer ?
#
loop_
_entity_poly.entity_id
_entity_poly.type
_entity_poly.pdbx_seq_one_letter_code
_entity_poly.pdbx_strand_id
1 'polypeptide(L)'
;MTIQALVIGIGTGNPDHLTREAIAAMNRVDVFLVADKSATKHDLIKLREDLCSDLIAHDHYRFVEVPDPERGPDKERNAGQYRSGVAAWHQARAQRYAEVIGAEVPDGGTIGFLVWGDPAFYDSTIRIIESIKNLGADLEVTVIPGISSIQLLAARHKIILNQVGQPIHITTGRRLLDEYSPDLGDVVVMLDSDLACGGLVDQFGDLIIYWGAQLGLSDEVLISGPLSETIDQIRATRAAVRADRGWLMDIYLLRQLSAPGENQATGLAPRVTVAE
;
A
#
# COMPACT_ATOMS: atom_id res chain seq x y z
N MET A 1 -20.48 16.49 20.25
CA MET A 1 -19.38 15.80 21.01
C MET A 1 -18.28 15.46 20.03
N THR A 2 -17.02 15.61 20.45
CA THR A 2 -15.85 15.32 19.60
C THR A 2 -15.76 13.83 19.27
N ILE A 3 -15.62 13.47 18.01
CA ILE A 3 -15.47 12.09 17.55
C ILE A 3 -13.98 11.78 17.47
N GLN A 4 -13.55 10.65 18.02
CA GLN A 4 -12.18 10.15 17.86
C GLN A 4 -12.05 9.42 16.53
N ALA A 5 -11.13 9.84 15.67
CA ALA A 5 -10.85 9.20 14.38
C ALA A 5 -9.45 8.55 14.40
N LEU A 6 -9.41 7.22 14.38
CA LEU A 6 -8.17 6.45 14.41
C LEU A 6 -7.82 5.95 13.00
N VAL A 7 -6.69 6.39 12.47
CA VAL A 7 -6.12 5.89 11.20
C VAL A 7 -5.05 4.88 11.54
N ILE A 8 -5.35 3.60 11.33
CA ILE A 8 -4.57 2.49 11.88
C ILE A 8 -3.87 1.75 10.74
N GLY A 9 -2.55 1.80 10.72
CA GLY A 9 -1.73 0.98 9.82
C GLY A 9 -1.78 -0.48 10.26
N ILE A 10 -2.31 -1.35 9.39
CA ILE A 10 -2.52 -2.78 9.69
C ILE A 10 -1.48 -3.71 9.07
N GLY A 11 -0.37 -3.14 8.57
CA GLY A 11 0.62 -3.98 7.88
C GLY A 11 0.09 -4.52 6.55
N THR A 12 0.65 -5.61 6.11
CA THR A 12 0.40 -6.18 4.78
C THR A 12 -0.56 -7.39 4.80
N GLY A 13 -1.28 -7.58 5.90
CA GLY A 13 -2.30 -8.63 6.03
C GLY A 13 -1.92 -9.79 6.94
N ASN A 14 -0.65 -9.93 7.35
CA ASN A 14 -0.24 -10.88 8.38
C ASN A 14 -0.50 -10.27 9.77
N PRO A 15 -1.27 -10.93 10.66
CA PRO A 15 -1.52 -10.44 12.02
C PRO A 15 -0.24 -10.23 12.84
N ASP A 16 0.82 -11.00 12.61
CA ASP A 16 2.13 -10.82 13.28
C ASP A 16 2.83 -9.50 12.91
N HIS A 17 2.38 -8.83 11.85
CA HIS A 17 2.91 -7.54 11.42
C HIS A 17 2.18 -6.33 12.02
N LEU A 18 1.15 -6.55 12.84
CA LEU A 18 0.49 -5.45 13.54
C LEU A 18 1.35 -4.99 14.72
N THR A 19 1.47 -3.68 14.86
CA THR A 19 2.11 -3.11 16.05
C THR A 19 1.20 -3.29 17.28
N ARG A 20 1.78 -3.37 18.46
CA ARG A 20 0.99 -3.40 19.71
C ARG A 20 0.11 -2.15 19.87
N GLU A 21 0.57 -1.02 19.35
CA GLU A 21 -0.20 0.23 19.32
C GLU A 21 -1.41 0.11 18.39
N ALA A 22 -1.25 -0.49 17.21
CA ALA A 22 -2.35 -0.74 16.28
C ALA A 22 -3.42 -1.65 16.91
N ILE A 23 -3.01 -2.75 17.57
CA ILE A 23 -3.93 -3.65 18.28
C ILE A 23 -4.66 -2.91 19.40
N ALA A 24 -3.95 -2.12 20.21
CA ALA A 24 -4.56 -1.33 21.28
C ALA A 24 -5.53 -0.26 20.73
N ALA A 25 -5.22 0.34 19.59
CA ALA A 25 -6.11 1.27 18.91
C ALA A 25 -7.36 0.59 18.36
N MET A 26 -7.23 -0.59 17.71
CA MET A 26 -8.37 -1.38 17.23
C MET A 26 -9.35 -1.71 18.35
N ASN A 27 -8.86 -2.03 19.54
CA ASN A 27 -9.69 -2.32 20.72
C ASN A 27 -10.42 -1.09 21.32
N ARG A 28 -10.28 0.11 20.75
CA ARG A 28 -11.02 1.32 21.16
C ARG A 28 -12.06 1.75 20.15
N VAL A 29 -12.11 1.08 18.99
CA VAL A 29 -12.99 1.48 17.89
C VAL A 29 -14.39 0.94 18.10
N ASP A 30 -15.40 1.82 18.01
CA ASP A 30 -16.81 1.45 18.00
C ASP A 30 -17.30 1.12 16.58
N VAL A 31 -16.79 1.87 15.58
CA VAL A 31 -17.22 1.74 14.18
C VAL A 31 -16.03 1.77 13.24
N PHE A 32 -15.78 0.66 12.55
CA PHE A 32 -14.83 0.62 11.43
C PHE A 32 -15.51 1.04 10.13
N LEU A 33 -14.97 2.06 9.48
CA LEU A 33 -15.45 2.55 8.19
C LEU A 33 -14.64 1.93 7.06
N VAL A 34 -15.29 1.20 6.18
CA VAL A 34 -14.67 0.56 5.01
C VAL A 34 -15.30 1.09 3.73
N ALA A 35 -14.46 1.40 2.74
CA ALA A 35 -14.97 1.80 1.43
C ALA A 35 -15.53 0.57 0.71
N ASP A 36 -16.78 0.64 0.26
CA ASP A 36 -17.37 -0.34 -0.66
C ASP A 36 -16.69 -0.21 -2.03
N LYS A 37 -15.86 -1.17 -2.37
CA LYS A 37 -15.09 -1.22 -3.62
C LYS A 37 -15.47 -2.45 -4.44
N SER A 38 -16.74 -2.60 -4.85
CA SER A 38 -17.22 -3.64 -5.79
C SER A 38 -16.85 -5.11 -5.45
N ALA A 39 -17.57 -6.05 -6.04
CA ALA A 39 -17.49 -7.51 -5.77
C ALA A 39 -16.08 -8.14 -5.84
N THR A 40 -15.16 -7.56 -6.59
CA THR A 40 -13.78 -8.09 -6.77
C THR A 40 -12.82 -7.82 -5.59
N LYS A 41 -13.27 -7.12 -4.54
CA LYS A 41 -12.43 -6.77 -3.37
C LYS A 41 -13.02 -7.22 -2.03
N HIS A 42 -14.03 -8.09 -2.05
CA HIS A 42 -14.58 -8.68 -0.82
C HIS A 42 -13.49 -9.37 0.03
N ASP A 43 -12.52 -10.02 -0.61
CA ASP A 43 -11.40 -10.66 0.10
C ASP A 43 -10.60 -9.68 0.96
N LEU A 44 -10.43 -8.43 0.50
CA LEU A 44 -9.70 -7.41 1.25
C LEU A 44 -10.52 -6.86 2.43
N ILE A 45 -11.84 -6.84 2.34
CA ILE A 45 -12.73 -6.51 3.46
C ILE A 45 -12.67 -7.64 4.46
N LYS A 46 -12.85 -8.88 3.97
CA LYS A 46 -12.78 -10.08 4.81
C LYS A 46 -11.46 -10.18 5.59
N LEU A 47 -10.32 -9.93 4.96
CA LEU A 47 -9.03 -9.90 5.65
C LEU A 47 -8.99 -8.88 6.82
N ARG A 48 -9.66 -7.73 6.68
CA ARG A 48 -9.77 -6.75 7.78
C ARG A 48 -10.69 -7.24 8.89
N GLU A 49 -11.80 -7.88 8.51
CA GLU A 49 -12.74 -8.47 9.48
C GLU A 49 -12.07 -9.61 10.25
N ASP A 50 -11.34 -10.49 9.56
CA ASP A 50 -10.59 -11.58 10.17
C ASP A 50 -9.53 -11.04 11.16
N LEU A 51 -8.76 -10.01 10.80
CA LEU A 51 -7.81 -9.35 11.70
C LEU A 51 -8.50 -8.76 12.94
N CYS A 52 -9.65 -8.13 12.77
CA CYS A 52 -10.40 -7.60 13.90
C CYS A 52 -10.93 -8.71 14.80
N SER A 53 -11.50 -9.77 14.22
CA SER A 53 -11.99 -10.92 14.96
C SER A 53 -10.92 -11.61 15.79
N ASP A 54 -9.69 -11.69 15.26
CA ASP A 54 -8.57 -12.35 15.93
C ASP A 54 -7.93 -11.49 17.04
N LEU A 55 -7.95 -10.15 16.90
CA LEU A 55 -7.14 -9.25 17.71
C LEU A 55 -7.93 -8.33 18.64
N ILE A 56 -9.23 -8.16 18.41
CA ILE A 56 -10.09 -7.37 19.29
C ILE A 56 -10.69 -8.27 20.37
N ALA A 57 -10.53 -7.85 21.61
CA ALA A 57 -10.90 -8.66 22.78
C ALA A 57 -12.40 -8.60 23.16
N HIS A 58 -13.23 -7.91 22.38
CA HIS A 58 -14.66 -7.70 22.65
C HIS A 58 -15.46 -7.71 21.34
N ASP A 59 -16.80 -7.73 21.43
CA ASP A 59 -17.75 -7.79 20.33
C ASP A 59 -18.54 -6.48 20.12
N HIS A 60 -18.12 -5.38 20.73
CA HIS A 60 -18.86 -4.10 20.72
C HIS A 60 -18.56 -3.22 19.53
N TYR A 61 -17.77 -3.70 18.55
CA TYR A 61 -17.47 -2.97 17.31
C TYR A 61 -18.35 -3.45 16.15
N ARG A 62 -18.46 -2.60 15.14
CA ARG A 62 -19.12 -2.98 13.87
C ARG A 62 -18.38 -2.40 12.67
N PHE A 63 -18.55 -3.05 11.53
CA PHE A 63 -18.13 -2.52 10.23
C PHE A 63 -19.30 -1.80 9.57
N VAL A 64 -18.99 -0.64 8.97
CA VAL A 64 -19.94 0.14 8.17
C VAL A 64 -19.32 0.42 6.82
N GLU A 65 -19.99 -0.06 5.76
CA GLU A 65 -19.57 0.19 4.40
C GLU A 65 -19.97 1.61 3.98
N VAL A 66 -18.99 2.34 3.45
CA VAL A 66 -19.20 3.67 2.90
C VAL A 66 -19.19 3.56 1.38
N PRO A 67 -20.31 3.87 0.68
CA PRO A 67 -20.38 3.81 -0.77
C PRO A 67 -19.30 4.68 -1.41
N ASP A 68 -18.44 4.05 -2.23
CA ASP A 68 -17.36 4.77 -2.92
C ASP A 68 -17.93 5.49 -4.15
N PRO A 69 -17.74 6.79 -4.33
CA PRO A 69 -18.19 7.48 -5.53
C PRO A 69 -17.48 6.92 -6.77
N GLU A 70 -18.20 6.82 -7.88
CA GLU A 70 -17.63 6.33 -9.13
C GLU A 70 -16.42 7.17 -9.55
N ARG A 71 -15.31 6.48 -9.77
CA ARG A 71 -14.11 7.08 -10.33
C ARG A 71 -14.06 6.79 -11.82
N GLY A 72 -14.24 7.81 -12.64
CA GLY A 72 -14.15 7.65 -14.10
C GLY A 72 -12.76 7.17 -14.55
N PRO A 73 -12.63 6.64 -15.79
CA PRO A 73 -11.41 6.02 -16.30
C PRO A 73 -10.22 6.99 -16.32
N ASP A 74 -9.06 6.54 -15.82
CA ASP A 74 -7.84 7.35 -15.70
C ASP A 74 -6.98 7.38 -16.98
N LYS A 75 -7.17 6.42 -17.90
CA LYS A 75 -6.26 6.15 -19.02
C LYS A 75 -6.19 7.26 -20.10
N GLU A 76 -7.17 8.15 -20.16
CA GLU A 76 -7.25 9.19 -21.20
C GLU A 76 -7.03 10.62 -20.65
N ARG A 77 -6.60 10.78 -19.39
CA ARG A 77 -6.48 12.06 -18.72
C ARG A 77 -5.05 12.58 -18.75
N ASN A 78 -4.87 13.85 -19.15
CA ASN A 78 -3.60 14.53 -18.94
C ASN A 78 -3.34 14.76 -17.43
N ALA A 79 -2.09 15.11 -17.04
CA ALA A 79 -1.70 15.28 -15.65
C ALA A 79 -2.54 16.31 -14.86
N GLY A 80 -3.07 17.35 -15.53
CA GLY A 80 -3.95 18.35 -14.93
C GLY A 80 -5.37 17.82 -14.68
N GLN A 81 -5.95 17.18 -15.69
CA GLN A 81 -7.26 16.53 -15.60
C GLN A 81 -7.28 15.38 -14.59
N TYR A 82 -6.17 14.64 -14.49
CA TYR A 82 -5.99 13.62 -13.48
C TYR A 82 -6.03 14.21 -12.06
N ARG A 83 -5.23 15.26 -11.79
CA ARG A 83 -5.21 15.92 -10.47
C ARG A 83 -6.57 16.51 -10.07
N SER A 84 -7.25 17.19 -10.99
CA SER A 84 -8.58 17.76 -10.71
C SER A 84 -9.64 16.67 -10.49
N GLY A 85 -9.60 15.58 -11.26
CA GLY A 85 -10.50 14.43 -11.10
C GLY A 85 -10.28 13.70 -9.76
N VAL A 86 -9.01 13.56 -9.33
CA VAL A 86 -8.68 13.00 -8.01
C VAL A 86 -9.17 13.91 -6.89
N ALA A 87 -9.02 15.24 -7.01
CA ALA A 87 -9.48 16.19 -6.00
C ALA A 87 -11.02 16.16 -5.86
N ALA A 88 -11.75 16.18 -6.97
CA ALA A 88 -13.21 16.07 -6.98
C ALA A 88 -13.70 14.74 -6.36
N TRP A 89 -13.03 13.64 -6.68
CA TRP A 89 -13.35 12.33 -6.12
C TRP A 89 -13.05 12.27 -4.60
N HIS A 90 -11.94 12.86 -4.12
CA HIS A 90 -11.66 12.97 -2.70
C HIS A 90 -12.73 13.79 -1.96
N GLN A 91 -13.20 14.89 -2.57
CA GLN A 91 -14.25 15.72 -1.99
C GLN A 91 -15.58 14.96 -1.89
N ALA A 92 -15.99 14.27 -2.96
CA ALA A 92 -17.20 13.45 -2.96
C ALA A 92 -17.11 12.32 -1.92
N ARG A 93 -15.95 11.70 -1.79
CA ARG A 93 -15.67 10.71 -0.76
C ARG A 93 -15.79 11.29 0.64
N ALA A 94 -15.14 12.42 0.90
CA ALA A 94 -15.19 13.09 2.21
C ALA A 94 -16.64 13.41 2.62
N GLN A 95 -17.47 13.84 1.67
CA GLN A 95 -18.88 14.12 1.93
C GLN A 95 -19.65 12.84 2.32
N ARG A 96 -19.45 11.73 1.60
CA ARG A 96 -20.05 10.43 1.96
C ARG A 96 -19.63 9.96 3.35
N TYR A 97 -18.33 10.05 3.66
CA TYR A 97 -17.84 9.70 4.98
C TYR A 97 -18.44 10.59 6.08
N ALA A 98 -18.54 11.91 5.85
CA ALA A 98 -19.15 12.82 6.82
C ALA A 98 -20.62 12.49 7.11
N GLU A 99 -21.40 12.16 6.06
CA GLU A 99 -22.80 11.74 6.19
C GLU A 99 -22.92 10.44 7.03
N VAL A 100 -22.09 9.43 6.72
CA VAL A 100 -22.08 8.15 7.44
C VAL A 100 -21.63 8.34 8.88
N ILE A 101 -20.55 9.10 9.13
CA ILE A 101 -20.07 9.38 10.48
C ILE A 101 -21.14 10.06 11.31
N GLY A 102 -21.83 11.09 10.76
CA GLY A 102 -22.91 11.77 11.46
C GLY A 102 -24.11 10.87 11.79
N ALA A 103 -24.37 9.85 10.97
CA ALA A 103 -25.46 8.88 11.20
C ALA A 103 -25.05 7.80 12.21
N GLU A 104 -23.81 7.32 12.18
CA GLU A 104 -23.34 6.17 12.95
C GLU A 104 -22.88 6.51 14.36
N VAL A 105 -22.36 7.73 14.57
CA VAL A 105 -21.86 8.21 15.87
C VAL A 105 -22.36 9.62 16.20
N PRO A 106 -23.69 9.85 16.20
CA PRO A 106 -24.29 11.18 16.36
C PRO A 106 -23.94 11.83 17.72
N ASP A 107 -23.77 11.02 18.74
CA ASP A 107 -23.46 11.47 20.12
C ASP A 107 -21.96 11.43 20.46
N GLY A 108 -21.11 11.20 19.44
CA GLY A 108 -19.67 10.97 19.61
C GLY A 108 -19.34 9.49 19.65
N GLY A 109 -18.05 9.17 19.75
CA GLY A 109 -17.53 7.80 19.75
C GLY A 109 -16.20 7.70 19.02
N THR A 110 -15.72 6.48 18.81
CA THR A 110 -14.45 6.20 18.15
C THR A 110 -14.67 5.52 16.81
N ILE A 111 -14.26 6.18 15.73
CA ILE A 111 -14.26 5.58 14.39
C ILE A 111 -12.87 5.13 14.02
N GLY A 112 -12.76 4.02 13.27
CA GLY A 112 -11.51 3.42 12.84
C GLY A 112 -11.42 3.27 11.33
N PHE A 113 -10.23 3.56 10.79
CA PHE A 113 -9.87 3.32 9.40
C PHE A 113 -8.68 2.36 9.36
N LEU A 114 -8.89 1.15 8.84
CA LEU A 114 -7.83 0.15 8.70
C LEU A 114 -7.11 0.34 7.36
N VAL A 115 -5.87 0.84 7.43
CA VAL A 115 -5.06 1.20 6.27
C VAL A 115 -4.01 0.12 6.00
N TRP A 116 -3.96 -0.38 4.77
CA TRP A 116 -2.93 -1.33 4.34
C TRP A 116 -1.52 -0.75 4.47
N GLY A 117 -0.61 -1.53 5.03
CA GLY A 117 0.75 -1.12 5.29
C GLY A 117 0.80 -0.01 6.33
N ASP A 118 1.25 1.15 5.91
CA ASP A 118 1.40 2.36 6.71
C ASP A 118 0.64 3.54 6.08
N PRO A 119 -0.11 4.35 6.86
CA PRO A 119 -0.87 5.49 6.36
C PRO A 119 -0.06 6.58 5.66
N ALA A 120 1.26 6.63 5.87
CA ALA A 120 2.12 7.62 5.24
C ALA A 120 2.42 7.32 3.76
N PHE A 121 2.23 6.06 3.29
CA PHE A 121 2.60 5.66 1.94
C PHE A 121 1.40 5.47 1.01
N TYR A 122 1.20 6.44 0.11
CA TYR A 122 0.23 6.39 -0.99
C TYR A 122 -1.22 6.04 -0.60
N ASP A 123 -1.58 6.26 0.66
CA ASP A 123 -2.95 6.19 1.14
C ASP A 123 -3.62 7.57 1.14
N SER A 124 -4.93 7.61 1.00
CA SER A 124 -5.70 8.84 0.95
C SER A 124 -6.49 9.15 2.22
N THR A 125 -6.50 8.26 3.20
CA THR A 125 -7.38 8.36 4.37
C THR A 125 -7.14 9.63 5.17
N ILE A 126 -5.87 10.00 5.43
CA ILE A 126 -5.53 11.23 6.16
C ILE A 126 -6.10 12.47 5.42
N ARG A 127 -5.92 12.55 4.10
CA ARG A 127 -6.45 13.68 3.29
C ARG A 127 -7.98 13.71 3.27
N ILE A 128 -8.61 12.55 3.24
CA ILE A 128 -10.08 12.42 3.31
C ILE A 128 -10.56 12.95 4.67
N ILE A 129 -9.93 12.57 5.77
CA ILE A 129 -10.28 13.04 7.11
C ILE A 129 -10.08 14.55 7.24
N GLU A 130 -8.99 15.10 6.70
CA GLU A 130 -8.79 16.57 6.64
C GLU A 130 -9.94 17.24 5.88
N SER A 131 -10.37 16.65 4.77
CA SER A 131 -11.51 17.18 4.00
C SER A 131 -12.84 17.08 4.78
N ILE A 132 -13.05 16.02 5.56
CA ILE A 132 -14.22 15.86 6.45
C ILE A 132 -14.22 16.94 7.55
N LYS A 133 -13.06 17.23 8.14
CA LYS A 133 -12.92 18.35 9.10
C LYS A 133 -13.25 19.69 8.48
N ASN A 134 -12.84 19.93 7.23
CA ASN A 134 -13.15 21.14 6.49
C ASN A 134 -14.66 21.27 6.16
N LEU A 135 -15.42 20.18 6.17
CA LEU A 135 -16.88 20.19 6.07
C LEU A 135 -17.58 20.50 7.41
N GLY A 136 -16.81 20.72 8.49
CA GLY A 136 -17.32 21.12 9.80
C GLY A 136 -17.46 19.98 10.83
N ALA A 137 -17.00 18.78 10.52
CA ALA A 137 -17.03 17.69 11.48
C ALA A 137 -15.99 17.90 12.61
N ASP A 138 -16.41 17.74 13.87
CA ASP A 138 -15.53 17.84 15.04
C ASP A 138 -14.82 16.50 15.30
N LEU A 139 -13.66 16.32 14.61
CA LEU A 139 -12.85 15.12 14.68
C LEU A 139 -11.51 15.37 15.38
N GLU A 140 -11.20 14.55 16.38
CA GLU A 140 -9.85 14.41 16.92
C GLU A 140 -9.17 13.20 16.26
N VAL A 141 -8.06 13.45 15.54
CA VAL A 141 -7.43 12.46 14.68
C VAL A 141 -6.16 11.93 15.32
N THR A 142 -6.04 10.60 15.38
CA THR A 142 -4.80 9.90 15.74
C THR A 142 -4.39 8.99 14.60
N VAL A 143 -3.13 9.08 14.18
CA VAL A 143 -2.55 8.21 13.15
C VAL A 143 -1.59 7.22 13.80
N ILE A 144 -1.84 5.95 13.62
CA ILE A 144 -1.04 4.86 14.17
C ILE A 144 -0.24 4.23 13.01
N PRO A 145 1.09 4.20 13.11
CA PRO A 145 1.94 3.65 12.06
C PRO A 145 1.80 2.14 11.93
N GLY A 146 2.11 1.63 10.74
CA GLY A 146 2.13 0.20 10.43
C GLY A 146 3.41 -0.23 9.71
N ILE A 147 3.63 -1.54 9.59
CA ILE A 147 4.72 -2.08 8.79
C ILE A 147 4.32 -2.01 7.32
N SER A 148 5.02 -1.17 6.55
CA SER A 148 4.73 -1.02 5.11
C SER A 148 5.30 -2.18 4.29
N SER A 149 4.77 -2.35 3.07
CA SER A 149 5.34 -3.29 2.08
C SER A 149 6.80 -3.00 1.75
N ILE A 150 7.28 -1.77 1.96
CA ILE A 150 8.68 -1.37 1.74
C ILE A 150 9.60 -2.10 2.72
N GLN A 151 9.29 -2.04 4.03
CA GLN A 151 10.08 -2.75 5.04
C GLN A 151 9.97 -4.26 4.87
N LEU A 152 8.78 -4.76 4.54
CA LEU A 152 8.58 -6.19 4.36
C LEU A 152 9.33 -6.72 3.14
N LEU A 153 9.32 -6.01 2.01
CA LEU A 153 10.14 -6.35 0.84
C LEU A 153 11.62 -6.51 1.21
N ALA A 154 12.17 -5.52 1.92
CA ALA A 154 13.56 -5.57 2.37
C ALA A 154 13.85 -6.76 3.30
N ALA A 155 12.96 -7.03 4.26
CA ALA A 155 13.09 -8.14 5.18
C ALA A 155 13.05 -9.50 4.47
N ARG A 156 12.12 -9.67 3.52
CA ARG A 156 11.96 -10.92 2.75
C ARG A 156 13.14 -11.19 1.83
N HIS A 157 13.65 -10.18 1.15
CA HIS A 157 14.86 -10.29 0.34
C HIS A 157 16.16 -10.25 1.15
N LYS A 158 16.10 -9.98 2.46
CA LYS A 158 17.25 -9.87 3.37
C LYS A 158 18.25 -8.80 2.90
N ILE A 159 17.72 -7.68 2.48
CA ILE A 159 18.49 -6.52 1.99
C ILE A 159 18.26 -5.31 2.87
N ILE A 160 19.20 -4.38 2.81
CA ILE A 160 19.05 -3.00 3.28
C ILE A 160 18.49 -2.18 2.11
N LEU A 161 17.56 -1.26 2.38
CA LEU A 161 16.90 -0.47 1.34
C LEU A 161 17.83 0.52 0.64
N ASN A 162 18.87 0.99 1.34
CA ASN A 162 19.85 1.94 0.78
C ASN A 162 21.25 1.39 0.87
N GLN A 163 22.10 1.80 -0.05
CA GLN A 163 23.53 1.62 0.07
C GLN A 163 24.13 2.70 0.98
N VAL A 164 25.33 2.45 1.51
CA VAL A 164 25.99 3.39 2.43
C VAL A 164 26.19 4.76 1.77
N GLY A 165 25.64 5.78 2.39
CA GLY A 165 25.72 7.16 1.91
C GLY A 165 24.87 7.48 0.68
N GLN A 166 24.07 6.55 0.20
CA GLN A 166 23.20 6.75 -0.96
C GLN A 166 21.75 7.01 -0.53
N PRO A 167 20.98 7.78 -1.33
CA PRO A 167 19.57 8.04 -1.08
C PRO A 167 18.69 6.82 -1.42
N ILE A 168 17.44 6.88 -0.96
CA ILE A 168 16.35 6.03 -1.45
C ILE A 168 15.33 6.92 -2.13
N HIS A 169 14.98 6.61 -3.36
CA HIS A 169 13.88 7.25 -4.07
C HIS A 169 12.64 6.36 -4.02
N ILE A 170 11.50 6.90 -3.57
CA ILE A 170 10.23 6.19 -3.52
C ILE A 170 9.29 6.82 -4.53
N THR A 171 8.84 6.06 -5.51
CA THR A 171 7.99 6.54 -6.60
C THR A 171 6.88 5.54 -6.96
N THR A 172 6.11 5.86 -7.99
CA THR A 172 5.07 4.99 -8.54
C THR A 172 5.40 4.56 -9.96
N GLY A 173 4.86 3.42 -10.42
CA GLY A 173 5.10 2.94 -11.78
C GLY A 173 4.82 3.98 -12.87
N ARG A 174 3.79 4.81 -12.66
CA ARG A 174 3.43 5.90 -13.61
C ARG A 174 4.53 6.93 -13.80
N ARG A 175 5.34 7.18 -12.78
CA ARG A 175 6.39 8.22 -12.79
C ARG A 175 7.77 7.64 -13.07
N LEU A 176 7.93 6.33 -12.94
CA LEU A 176 9.22 5.69 -12.98
C LEU A 176 10.03 6.04 -14.22
N LEU A 177 9.46 5.89 -15.42
CA LEU A 177 10.19 6.11 -16.67
C LEU A 177 10.59 7.57 -16.89
N ASP A 178 9.80 8.52 -16.38
CA ASP A 178 10.08 9.95 -16.49
C ASP A 178 11.12 10.43 -15.46
N GLU A 179 11.23 9.73 -14.33
CA GLU A 179 12.05 10.17 -13.19
C GLU A 179 13.35 9.38 -13.04
N TYR A 180 13.41 8.17 -13.59
CA TYR A 180 14.54 7.28 -13.32
C TYR A 180 15.86 7.86 -13.85
N SER A 181 16.82 7.91 -12.93
CA SER A 181 18.23 8.22 -13.19
C SER A 181 19.10 7.38 -12.26
N PRO A 182 20.28 6.92 -12.71
CA PRO A 182 21.24 6.23 -11.85
C PRO A 182 21.62 6.99 -10.57
N ASP A 183 21.55 8.32 -10.61
CA ASP A 183 21.88 9.19 -9.47
C ASP A 183 20.84 9.19 -8.34
N LEU A 184 19.66 8.57 -8.57
CA LEU A 184 18.62 8.46 -7.55
C LEU A 184 18.95 7.46 -6.43
N GLY A 185 20.02 6.68 -6.58
CA GLY A 185 20.32 5.57 -5.68
C GLY A 185 19.34 4.41 -5.87
N ASP A 186 18.95 3.78 -4.77
CA ASP A 186 17.96 2.69 -4.82
C ASP A 186 16.55 3.26 -5.01
N VAL A 187 15.79 2.68 -5.95
CA VAL A 187 14.45 3.15 -6.31
C VAL A 187 13.39 2.13 -5.93
N VAL A 188 12.54 2.49 -4.98
CA VAL A 188 11.36 1.69 -4.59
C VAL A 188 10.17 2.15 -5.42
N VAL A 189 9.50 1.20 -6.08
CA VAL A 189 8.34 1.47 -6.93
C VAL A 189 7.10 0.78 -6.39
N MET A 190 6.09 1.58 -6.11
CA MET A 190 4.77 1.17 -5.64
C MET A 190 3.69 1.48 -6.67
N LEU A 191 2.53 0.83 -6.56
CA LEU A 191 1.35 1.11 -7.40
C LEU A 191 1.66 1.05 -8.90
N ASP A 192 2.39 0.03 -9.33
CA ASP A 192 2.74 -0.18 -10.74
C ASP A 192 1.82 -1.22 -11.39
N SER A 193 0.77 -0.76 -12.09
CA SER A 193 -0.15 -1.65 -12.80
C SER A 193 0.47 -2.35 -14.00
N ASP A 194 1.44 -1.71 -14.63
CA ASP A 194 1.92 -2.06 -15.98
C ASP A 194 3.33 -2.68 -16.00
N LEU A 195 3.99 -2.77 -14.82
CA LEU A 195 5.38 -3.21 -14.68
C LEU A 195 6.32 -2.32 -15.51
N ALA A 196 6.25 -1.01 -15.23
CA ALA A 196 6.92 0.04 -15.98
C ALA A 196 8.46 -0.13 -16.05
N CYS A 197 9.05 -0.80 -15.06
CA CYS A 197 10.49 -1.11 -15.05
C CYS A 197 10.94 -1.90 -16.28
N GLY A 198 10.05 -2.60 -16.98
CA GLY A 198 10.37 -3.24 -18.24
C GLY A 198 10.89 -2.28 -19.32
N GLY A 199 10.48 -1.02 -19.29
CA GLY A 199 10.99 0.02 -20.19
C GLY A 199 12.42 0.49 -19.88
N LEU A 200 13.02 0.08 -18.76
CA LEU A 200 14.38 0.42 -18.37
C LEU A 200 15.41 -0.62 -18.85
N VAL A 201 14.97 -1.81 -19.27
CA VAL A 201 15.85 -2.95 -19.61
C VAL A 201 16.88 -2.59 -20.69
N ASP A 202 16.43 -1.94 -21.76
CA ASP A 202 17.30 -1.61 -22.88
C ASP A 202 18.24 -0.44 -22.60
N GLN A 203 17.91 0.40 -21.61
CA GLN A 203 18.66 1.63 -21.33
C GLN A 203 19.63 1.45 -20.15
N PHE A 204 19.31 0.55 -19.23
CA PHE A 204 20.03 0.36 -17.96
C PHE A 204 20.23 -1.13 -17.69
N GLY A 205 21.12 -1.78 -18.47
CA GLY A 205 21.34 -3.23 -18.46
C GLY A 205 21.81 -3.82 -17.14
N ASP A 206 22.34 -2.99 -16.23
CA ASP A 206 22.93 -3.41 -14.94
C ASP A 206 21.98 -3.27 -13.74
N LEU A 207 20.68 -3.22 -13.99
CA LEU A 207 19.69 -3.13 -12.90
C LEU A 207 19.39 -4.49 -12.30
N ILE A 208 19.46 -4.57 -10.97
CA ILE A 208 18.89 -5.66 -10.17
C ILE A 208 17.51 -5.24 -9.71
N ILE A 209 16.55 -6.14 -9.85
CA ILE A 209 15.23 -6.00 -9.26
C ILE A 209 15.06 -6.94 -8.06
N TYR A 210 14.45 -6.42 -6.99
CA TYR A 210 13.90 -7.18 -5.88
C TYR A 210 12.39 -6.97 -5.90
N TRP A 211 11.66 -7.95 -6.38
CA TRP A 211 10.21 -7.87 -6.54
C TRP A 211 9.51 -8.78 -5.53
N GLY A 212 8.39 -8.30 -4.99
CA GLY A 212 7.54 -9.07 -4.09
C GLY A 212 6.07 -8.83 -4.38
N ALA A 213 5.29 -9.89 -4.39
CA ALA A 213 3.84 -9.84 -4.49
C ALA A 213 3.18 -10.51 -3.29
N GLN A 214 1.98 -10.05 -2.93
CA GLN A 214 1.15 -10.59 -1.84
C GLN A 214 1.95 -10.70 -0.52
N LEU A 215 2.87 -9.76 -0.30
CA LEU A 215 3.78 -9.77 0.84
C LEU A 215 3.01 -9.89 2.16
N GLY A 216 3.40 -10.86 3.00
CA GLY A 216 2.77 -11.15 4.28
C GLY A 216 1.53 -12.04 4.21
N LEU A 217 1.05 -12.38 3.02
CA LEU A 217 -0.04 -13.34 2.84
C LEU A 217 0.53 -14.75 2.59
N SER A 218 -0.32 -15.77 2.68
CA SER A 218 0.07 -17.17 2.51
C SER A 218 0.56 -17.53 1.09
N ASP A 219 0.23 -16.70 0.11
CA ASP A 219 0.62 -16.82 -1.29
C ASP A 219 1.69 -15.78 -1.69
N GLU A 220 2.52 -15.36 -0.72
CA GLU A 220 3.66 -14.48 -0.94
C GLU A 220 4.61 -15.03 -2.00
N VAL A 221 4.98 -14.21 -2.98
CA VAL A 221 5.96 -14.57 -4.02
C VAL A 221 7.08 -13.54 -4.07
N LEU A 222 8.31 -14.03 -4.14
CA LEU A 222 9.52 -13.21 -4.23
C LEU A 222 10.32 -13.60 -5.47
N ILE A 223 10.76 -12.61 -6.24
CA ILE A 223 11.67 -12.78 -7.38
C ILE A 223 12.76 -11.72 -7.28
N SER A 224 14.03 -12.11 -7.45
CA SER A 224 15.14 -11.15 -7.52
C SER A 224 16.20 -11.58 -8.51
N GLY A 225 16.88 -10.63 -9.12
CA GLY A 225 17.96 -10.88 -10.07
C GLY A 225 18.14 -9.73 -11.05
N PRO A 226 18.98 -9.90 -12.08
CA PRO A 226 19.08 -8.95 -13.16
C PRO A 226 17.71 -8.68 -13.78
N LEU A 227 17.34 -7.40 -13.94
CA LEU A 227 16.03 -7.01 -14.47
C LEU A 227 15.76 -7.65 -15.84
N SER A 228 16.76 -7.65 -16.73
CA SER A 228 16.68 -8.24 -18.07
C SER A 228 16.38 -9.73 -18.07
N GLU A 229 16.82 -10.47 -17.03
CA GLU A 229 16.63 -11.92 -16.94
C GLU A 229 15.34 -12.30 -16.22
N THR A 230 14.84 -11.44 -15.33
CA THR A 230 13.70 -11.76 -14.44
C THR A 230 12.39 -11.14 -14.90
N ILE A 231 12.40 -10.13 -15.74
CA ILE A 231 11.21 -9.34 -16.11
C ILE A 231 10.07 -10.20 -16.70
N ASP A 232 10.37 -11.18 -17.53
CA ASP A 232 9.35 -12.02 -18.15
C ASP A 232 8.75 -13.00 -17.14
N GLN A 233 9.56 -13.51 -16.20
CA GLN A 233 9.09 -14.34 -15.10
C GLN A 233 8.15 -13.54 -14.17
N ILE A 234 8.52 -12.30 -13.82
CA ILE A 234 7.67 -11.42 -13.02
C ILE A 234 6.35 -11.16 -13.75
N ARG A 235 6.40 -10.90 -15.05
CA ARG A 235 5.22 -10.68 -15.88
C ARG A 235 4.25 -11.87 -15.87
N ALA A 236 4.79 -13.08 -16.03
CA ALA A 236 4.02 -14.32 -15.97
C ALA A 236 3.43 -14.56 -14.57
N THR A 237 4.21 -14.35 -13.50
CA THR A 237 3.75 -14.50 -12.11
C THR A 237 2.63 -13.51 -11.78
N ARG A 238 2.77 -12.24 -12.18
CA ARG A 238 1.71 -11.23 -12.02
C ARG A 238 0.40 -11.63 -12.68
N ALA A 239 0.49 -12.19 -13.90
CA ALA A 239 -0.68 -12.67 -14.63
C ALA A 239 -1.36 -13.83 -13.91
N ALA A 240 -0.58 -14.79 -13.40
CA ALA A 240 -1.09 -15.94 -12.65
C ALA A 240 -1.79 -15.52 -11.34
N VAL A 241 -1.17 -14.67 -10.53
CA VAL A 241 -1.77 -14.16 -9.27
C VAL A 241 -3.06 -13.38 -9.54
N ARG A 242 -3.10 -12.54 -10.58
CA ARG A 242 -4.33 -11.81 -10.96
C ARG A 242 -5.44 -12.75 -11.45
N ALA A 243 -5.09 -13.81 -12.16
CA ALA A 243 -6.07 -14.79 -12.64
C ALA A 243 -6.68 -15.58 -11.49
N ASP A 244 -5.91 -15.90 -10.47
CA ASP A 244 -6.34 -16.65 -9.29
C ASP A 244 -7.19 -15.79 -8.33
N ARG A 245 -6.69 -14.61 -7.95
CA ARG A 245 -7.31 -13.76 -6.92
C ARG A 245 -8.18 -12.61 -7.44
N GLY A 246 -8.13 -12.30 -8.73
CA GLY A 246 -8.79 -11.10 -9.28
C GLY A 246 -8.10 -9.78 -8.95
N TRP A 247 -7.07 -9.78 -8.10
CA TRP A 247 -6.28 -8.60 -7.72
C TRP A 247 -4.82 -8.97 -7.46
N LEU A 248 -3.95 -7.96 -7.46
CA LEU A 248 -2.52 -8.09 -7.17
C LEU A 248 -2.04 -6.88 -6.38
N MET A 249 -1.34 -7.14 -5.29
CA MET A 249 -0.53 -6.13 -4.57
C MET A 249 0.93 -6.51 -4.70
N ASP A 250 1.68 -5.71 -5.44
CA ASP A 250 3.12 -5.91 -5.61
C ASP A 250 3.91 -4.61 -5.45
N ILE A 251 5.18 -4.79 -5.19
CA ILE A 251 6.17 -3.74 -4.96
C ILE A 251 7.53 -4.26 -5.40
N TYR A 252 8.41 -3.36 -5.83
CA TYR A 252 9.79 -3.74 -6.12
C TYR A 252 10.78 -2.62 -5.81
N LEU A 253 12.03 -3.02 -5.64
CA LEU A 253 13.18 -2.14 -5.54
C LEU A 253 14.09 -2.39 -6.74
N LEU A 254 14.51 -1.30 -7.38
CA LEU A 254 15.55 -1.31 -8.42
C LEU A 254 16.86 -0.80 -7.81
N ARG A 255 17.93 -1.54 -8.05
CA ARG A 255 19.27 -1.22 -7.60
C ARG A 255 20.24 -1.34 -8.76
N GLN A 256 21.09 -0.35 -8.94
CA GLN A 256 22.19 -0.44 -9.91
C GLN A 256 23.31 -1.31 -9.35
N LEU A 257 23.82 -2.22 -10.16
CA LEU A 257 25.05 -2.92 -9.83
C LEU A 257 26.21 -1.90 -9.76
N SER A 258 26.78 -1.74 -8.58
CA SER A 258 28.03 -0.99 -8.43
C SER A 258 29.15 -1.69 -9.19
N ALA A 259 30.04 -0.91 -9.80
CA ALA A 259 31.23 -1.47 -10.45
C ALA A 259 32.04 -2.35 -9.45
N PRO A 260 32.71 -3.41 -9.91
CA PRO A 260 33.47 -4.30 -9.04
C PRO A 260 34.54 -3.52 -8.27
N GLY A 261 34.31 -3.26 -6.98
CA GLY A 261 35.23 -2.51 -6.12
C GLY A 261 34.56 -1.74 -4.97
N GLU A 262 33.28 -1.40 -5.08
CA GLU A 262 32.52 -0.67 -4.07
C GLU A 262 31.42 -1.55 -3.49
N ASN A 263 31.68 -2.18 -2.36
CA ASN A 263 30.75 -3.01 -1.56
C ASN A 263 30.50 -4.46 -2.01
N GLN A 264 31.40 -5.35 -1.70
CA GLN A 264 31.16 -6.81 -1.65
C GLN A 264 30.39 -7.18 -0.37
N ALA A 265 29.10 -6.91 -0.26
CA ALA A 265 28.29 -7.36 0.87
C ALA A 265 26.95 -8.02 0.49
N THR A 266 26.67 -8.24 -0.79
CA THR A 266 25.41 -8.91 -1.20
C THR A 266 25.67 -9.93 -2.30
N GLY A 267 26.41 -10.99 -1.97
CA GLY A 267 26.52 -12.18 -2.81
C GLY A 267 25.28 -13.07 -2.70
N LEU A 268 24.14 -12.63 -3.20
CA LEU A 268 22.97 -13.49 -3.36
C LEU A 268 22.74 -13.72 -4.85
N ALA A 269 22.96 -14.95 -5.28
CA ALA A 269 22.50 -15.43 -6.58
C ALA A 269 20.98 -15.22 -6.72
N PRO A 270 20.46 -15.02 -7.95
CA PRO A 270 19.02 -14.87 -8.18
C PRO A 270 18.27 -16.05 -7.56
N ARG A 271 17.25 -15.75 -6.76
CA ARG A 271 16.44 -16.77 -6.10
C ARG A 271 14.97 -16.52 -6.39
N VAL A 272 14.29 -17.56 -6.81
CA VAL A 272 12.84 -17.65 -6.78
C VAL A 272 12.47 -18.39 -5.49
N THR A 273 11.69 -17.76 -4.65
CA THR A 273 11.14 -18.41 -3.46
C THR A 273 9.63 -18.22 -3.52
N VAL A 274 8.91 -19.31 -3.63
CA VAL A 274 7.47 -19.36 -3.38
C VAL A 274 7.33 -19.82 -1.94
N ALA A 275 6.52 -19.17 -1.13
CA ALA A 275 6.24 -19.65 0.22
C ALA A 275 5.60 -21.04 0.14
N GLU A 276 6.15 -22.02 0.89
CA GLU A 276 5.58 -23.35 1.06
C GLU A 276 4.37 -23.32 1.99
#